data_593203d72c1f38e2cf990296d727b057
#
_entry.id   593203d72c1f38e2cf990296d727b057
#
_cell.length_a   1.000
_cell.length_b   1.000
_cell.length_c   1.000
_cell.angle_alpha   90.00
_cell.angle_beta   90.00
_cell.angle_gamma   90.00
#
_symmetry.space_group_name_H-M   'P 1'
#
loop_
_entity.id
_entity.type
_entity.pdbx_description
1 polymer ?
#
loop_
_entity_poly.entity_id
_entity_poly.type
_entity_poly.pdbx_seq_one_letter_code
_entity_poly.pdbx_strand_id
1 'polypeptide(L)'
;MRELEYLISDNGGFTYWSSILGIPQKRSIIKWDDQMIESEILLVLKELSLDRMPSSSEIKKHSGNVALHNKICKTLGYRGWAVKLGLEQKESETKLGQDIEDFATEILHSKGYSVEKMTTNYPYDLLINGTVRVDTKSGRAYDLQGSRCHTFGINKRNASCDIYLIFALSEDGSLERTYIIPSHKLKVTSLSIGEKSKYDIYKDRWDYINTYDKFYKSII
;
A
#
# COMPACT_ATOMS: atom_id res chain seq x y z
N MET A 1 22.48 23.48 25.59
CA MET A 1 22.86 22.88 24.29
C MET A 1 22.17 23.55 23.11
N ARG A 2 20.88 23.89 23.16
CA ARG A 2 20.16 24.54 22.03
C ARG A 2 20.70 25.94 21.66
N GLU A 3 21.16 26.74 22.60
CA GLU A 3 21.73 28.07 22.35
C GLU A 3 23.04 28.02 21.54
N LEU A 4 23.91 27.04 21.78
CA LEU A 4 25.16 26.87 21.07
C LEU A 4 24.91 26.42 19.61
N GLU A 5 23.93 25.55 19.39
CA GLU A 5 23.51 25.13 18.05
C GLU A 5 22.96 26.30 17.23
N TYR A 6 22.21 27.19 17.88
CA TYR A 6 21.67 28.40 17.25
C TYR A 6 22.80 29.38 16.86
N LEU A 7 23.75 29.64 17.79
CA LEU A 7 24.90 30.51 17.52
C LEU A 7 25.78 29.97 16.41
N ILE A 8 26.01 28.67 16.35
CA ILE A 8 26.78 28.03 15.26
C ILE A 8 26.03 28.17 13.93
N SER A 9 24.73 27.94 13.88
CA SER A 9 23.91 28.09 12.67
C SER A 9 23.94 29.49 12.11
N ASP A 10 23.75 30.50 12.97
CA ASP A 10 23.67 31.91 12.59
C ASP A 10 25.03 32.50 12.17
N ASN A 11 26.15 31.86 12.57
CA ASN A 11 27.52 32.34 12.31
C ASN A 11 28.28 31.40 11.36
N GLY A 12 27.68 30.98 10.26
CA GLY A 12 28.36 30.22 9.19
C GLY A 12 28.14 28.70 9.23
N GLY A 13 27.46 28.20 10.25
CA GLY A 13 27.08 26.79 10.39
C GLY A 13 28.22 25.86 10.78
N PHE A 14 27.87 24.62 11.04
CA PHE A 14 28.84 23.59 11.50
C PHE A 14 29.97 23.31 10.50
N THR A 15 29.73 23.46 9.22
CA THR A 15 30.76 23.26 8.17
C THR A 15 31.85 24.30 8.26
N TYR A 16 31.48 25.56 8.42
CA TYR A 16 32.41 26.67 8.58
C TYR A 16 33.28 26.52 9.83
N TRP A 17 32.64 26.30 11.00
CA TRP A 17 33.34 26.16 12.25
C TRP A 17 34.20 24.91 12.34
N SER A 18 33.79 23.78 11.75
CA SER A 18 34.63 22.60 11.70
C SER A 18 35.92 22.81 10.89
N SER A 19 35.83 23.61 9.81
CA SER A 19 37.01 23.97 9.01
C SER A 19 37.98 24.87 9.80
N ILE A 20 37.46 25.87 10.51
CA ILE A 20 38.29 26.78 11.32
C ILE A 20 38.99 26.05 12.49
N LEU A 21 38.22 25.14 13.15
CA LEU A 21 38.69 24.42 14.34
C LEU A 21 39.53 23.18 13.99
N GLY A 22 39.69 22.85 12.72
CA GLY A 22 40.40 21.63 12.26
C GLY A 22 39.70 20.35 12.73
N ILE A 23 38.39 20.41 13.04
CA ILE A 23 37.60 19.24 13.48
C ILE A 23 37.09 18.51 12.27
N PRO A 24 37.53 17.26 12.00
CA PRO A 24 37.03 16.52 10.84
C PRO A 24 35.49 16.30 10.96
N GLN A 25 34.76 16.74 9.93
CA GLN A 25 33.35 16.45 9.85
C GLN A 25 33.15 14.94 9.69
N LYS A 26 32.53 14.29 10.66
CA LYS A 26 32.04 12.90 10.58
C LYS A 26 30.79 12.79 9.68
N ARG A 27 30.79 13.41 8.51
CA ARG A 27 29.80 13.12 7.48
C ARG A 27 30.47 12.21 6.45
N SER A 28 30.66 10.95 6.79
CA SER A 28 30.71 9.94 5.75
C SER A 28 29.32 9.95 5.10
N ILE A 29 29.22 10.54 3.92
CA ILE A 29 28.05 10.36 3.05
C ILE A 29 28.09 8.89 2.66
N ILE A 30 27.40 8.05 3.44
CA ILE A 30 27.20 6.65 3.10
C ILE A 30 26.45 6.66 1.77
N LYS A 31 27.15 6.33 0.67
CA LYS A 31 26.53 6.13 -0.63
C LYS A 31 25.77 4.80 -0.55
N TRP A 32 24.48 4.89 -0.43
CA TRP A 32 23.61 3.73 -0.48
C TRP A 32 23.45 3.30 -1.94
N ASP A 33 24.00 2.16 -2.27
CA ASP A 33 23.73 1.41 -3.49
C ASP A 33 22.91 0.14 -3.18
N ASP A 34 22.53 -0.59 -4.19
CA ASP A 34 21.75 -1.81 -4.05
C ASP A 34 22.48 -2.87 -3.21
N GLN A 35 23.78 -3.01 -3.37
CA GLN A 35 24.55 -4.00 -2.61
C GLN A 35 24.58 -3.68 -1.12
N MET A 36 24.68 -2.41 -0.78
CA MET A 36 24.65 -1.97 0.61
C MET A 36 23.27 -2.14 1.23
N ILE A 37 22.18 -1.82 0.50
CA ILE A 37 20.80 -2.05 0.98
C ILE A 37 20.59 -3.55 1.23
N GLU A 38 21.00 -4.39 0.30
CA GLU A 38 20.93 -5.86 0.41
C GLU A 38 21.68 -6.37 1.64
N SER A 39 22.95 -5.96 1.80
CA SER A 39 23.79 -6.36 2.95
C SER A 39 23.15 -5.97 4.29
N GLU A 40 22.61 -4.78 4.39
CA GLU A 40 21.93 -4.29 5.60
C GLU A 40 20.63 -5.04 5.88
N ILE A 41 19.86 -5.39 4.83
CA ILE A 41 18.65 -6.23 5.00
C ILE A 41 19.05 -7.62 5.52
N LEU A 42 20.09 -8.24 4.93
CA LEU A 42 20.57 -9.57 5.34
C LEU A 42 21.15 -9.55 6.77
N LEU A 43 21.78 -8.46 7.18
CA LEU A 43 22.25 -8.27 8.55
C LEU A 43 21.07 -8.25 9.53
N VAL A 44 20.04 -7.47 9.23
CA VAL A 44 18.80 -7.42 10.06
C VAL A 44 18.14 -8.80 10.14
N LEU A 45 18.06 -9.54 9.04
CA LEU A 45 17.54 -10.92 9.02
C LEU A 45 18.29 -11.83 9.99
N LYS A 46 19.61 -11.78 9.91
CA LYS A 46 20.50 -12.62 10.76
C LYS A 46 20.33 -12.27 12.23
N GLU A 47 20.37 -10.98 12.57
CA GLU A 47 20.32 -10.53 13.96
C GLU A 47 18.95 -10.74 14.62
N LEU A 48 17.88 -10.61 13.84
CA LEU A 48 16.52 -10.89 14.32
C LEU A 48 16.07 -12.34 14.11
N SER A 49 16.93 -13.19 13.53
CA SER A 49 16.63 -14.61 13.21
C SER A 49 15.33 -14.76 12.41
N LEU A 50 15.16 -13.91 11.38
CA LEU A 50 13.99 -13.93 10.50
C LEU A 50 14.26 -14.76 9.25
N ASP A 51 13.24 -15.50 8.80
CA ASP A 51 13.20 -16.24 7.53
C ASP A 51 12.43 -15.51 6.42
N ARG A 52 11.96 -14.28 6.69
CA ARG A 52 11.17 -13.44 5.83
C ARG A 52 11.67 -12.00 5.79
N MET A 53 11.23 -11.22 4.82
CA MET A 53 11.55 -9.79 4.74
C MET A 53 11.17 -9.06 6.05
N PRO A 54 12.11 -8.33 6.68
CA PRO A 54 11.81 -7.54 7.86
C PRO A 54 10.77 -6.46 7.57
N SER A 55 9.85 -6.23 8.48
CA SER A 55 8.90 -5.12 8.40
C SER A 55 9.57 -3.76 8.66
N SER A 56 8.91 -2.67 8.29
CA SER A 56 9.41 -1.32 8.54
C SER A 56 9.63 -1.03 10.03
N SER A 57 8.80 -1.57 10.90
CA SER A 57 8.93 -1.43 12.35
C SER A 57 10.13 -2.22 12.90
N GLU A 58 10.37 -3.43 12.39
CA GLU A 58 11.53 -4.24 12.76
C GLU A 58 12.83 -3.57 12.35
N ILE A 59 12.93 -3.07 11.11
CA ILE A 59 14.11 -2.32 10.63
C ILE A 59 14.35 -1.06 11.47
N LYS A 60 13.32 -0.23 11.68
CA LYS A 60 13.46 1.02 12.46
C LYS A 60 13.88 0.76 13.90
N LYS A 61 13.33 -0.27 14.53
CA LYS A 61 13.66 -0.66 15.89
C LYS A 61 15.08 -1.19 16.01
N HIS A 62 15.50 -2.00 15.03
CA HIS A 62 16.82 -2.64 15.02
C HIS A 62 17.94 -1.63 14.73
N SER A 63 17.83 -0.86 13.63
CA SER A 63 18.88 0.05 13.18
C SER A 63 19.02 1.32 14.04
N GLY A 64 18.07 1.60 14.93
CA GLY A 64 18.04 2.85 15.72
C GLY A 64 17.86 4.11 14.86
N ASN A 65 17.79 3.98 13.56
CA ASN A 65 17.57 5.08 12.62
C ASN A 65 16.67 4.64 11.47
N VAL A 66 16.20 5.60 10.69
CA VAL A 66 15.28 5.35 9.57
C VAL A 66 15.99 5.29 8.20
N ALA A 67 17.33 5.29 8.15
CA ALA A 67 18.08 5.40 6.89
C ALA A 67 17.82 4.21 5.97
N LEU A 68 17.97 2.98 6.46
CA LEU A 68 17.71 1.77 5.68
C LEU A 68 16.24 1.72 5.22
N HIS A 69 15.28 1.99 6.11
CA HIS A 69 13.85 2.07 5.75
C HIS A 69 13.61 3.05 4.60
N ASN A 70 14.16 4.26 4.70
CA ASN A 70 13.99 5.28 3.66
C ASN A 70 14.62 4.86 2.32
N LYS A 71 15.74 4.12 2.35
CA LYS A 71 16.39 3.62 1.13
C LYS A 71 15.59 2.48 0.50
N ILE A 72 15.10 1.54 1.29
CA ILE A 72 14.18 0.50 0.82
C ILE A 72 12.97 1.15 0.11
N CYS A 73 12.30 2.11 0.76
CA CYS A 73 11.13 2.77 0.18
C CYS A 73 11.42 3.57 -1.10
N LYS A 74 12.61 4.17 -1.22
CA LYS A 74 13.01 5.00 -2.38
C LYS A 74 13.54 4.19 -3.55
N THR A 75 13.79 2.90 -3.38
CA THR A 75 14.26 1.99 -4.42
C THR A 75 13.14 1.01 -4.82
N LEU A 76 13.30 -0.27 -4.56
CA LEU A 76 12.34 -1.32 -4.94
C LEU A 76 11.12 -1.44 -4.01
N GLY A 77 11.11 -0.75 -2.87
CA GLY A 77 10.14 -0.98 -1.81
C GLY A 77 10.33 -2.34 -1.12
N TYR A 78 9.56 -2.59 -0.04
CA TYR A 78 9.68 -3.84 0.71
C TYR A 78 9.35 -5.08 -0.12
N ARG A 79 8.34 -4.98 -1.00
CA ARG A 79 7.95 -6.07 -1.90
C ARG A 79 9.03 -6.39 -2.93
N GLY A 80 9.56 -5.36 -3.61
CA GLY A 80 10.60 -5.55 -4.62
C GLY A 80 11.88 -6.13 -4.02
N TRP A 81 12.29 -5.69 -2.83
CA TRP A 81 13.43 -6.26 -2.12
C TRP A 81 13.18 -7.68 -1.65
N ALA A 82 11.96 -8.01 -1.18
CA ALA A 82 11.61 -9.38 -0.82
C ALA A 82 11.73 -10.32 -2.04
N VAL A 83 11.18 -9.93 -3.19
CA VAL A 83 11.30 -10.71 -4.44
C VAL A 83 12.76 -10.86 -4.86
N LYS A 84 13.54 -9.76 -4.86
CA LYS A 84 14.97 -9.78 -5.26
C LYS A 84 15.79 -10.72 -4.38
N LEU A 85 15.49 -10.81 -3.10
CA LEU A 85 16.19 -11.63 -2.13
C LEU A 85 15.60 -13.03 -1.93
N GLY A 86 14.52 -13.37 -2.64
CA GLY A 86 13.82 -14.66 -2.48
C GLY A 86 13.18 -14.85 -1.10
N LEU A 87 12.77 -13.75 -0.45
CA LEU A 87 12.20 -13.75 0.89
C LEU A 87 10.68 -13.62 0.84
N GLU A 88 9.99 -14.32 1.73
CA GLU A 88 8.57 -14.09 1.95
C GLU A 88 8.34 -12.74 2.65
N GLN A 89 7.19 -12.12 2.39
CA GLN A 89 6.76 -10.94 3.14
C GLN A 89 5.98 -11.35 4.39
N LYS A 90 6.13 -10.54 5.45
CA LYS A 90 5.26 -10.66 6.61
C LYS A 90 3.81 -10.46 6.19
N GLU A 91 2.91 -11.33 6.64
CA GLU A 91 1.47 -11.12 6.52
C GLU A 91 1.09 -9.78 7.16
N SER A 92 0.48 -8.90 6.39
CA SER A 92 0.05 -7.58 6.84
C SER A 92 -1.12 -7.09 5.98
N GLU A 93 -1.89 -6.16 6.51
CA GLU A 93 -2.96 -5.48 5.76
C GLU A 93 -2.46 -4.86 4.45
N THR A 94 -1.23 -4.32 4.45
CA THR A 94 -0.62 -3.74 3.24
C THR A 94 -0.30 -4.82 2.20
N LYS A 95 0.21 -5.98 2.61
CA LYS A 95 0.45 -7.11 1.71
C LYS A 95 -0.88 -7.62 1.15
N LEU A 96 -1.86 -7.84 2.00
CA LEU A 96 -3.20 -8.26 1.58
C LEU A 96 -3.81 -7.27 0.56
N GLY A 97 -3.67 -5.96 0.80
CA GLY A 97 -4.13 -4.93 -0.14
C GLY A 97 -3.47 -5.06 -1.52
N GLN A 98 -2.13 -5.21 -1.57
CA GLN A 98 -1.39 -5.38 -2.83
C GLN A 98 -1.76 -6.67 -3.56
N ASP A 99 -1.90 -7.79 -2.84
CA ASP A 99 -2.30 -9.08 -3.42
C ASP A 99 -3.72 -9.00 -3.99
N ILE A 100 -4.62 -8.27 -3.36
CA ILE A 100 -5.98 -8.01 -3.85
C ILE A 100 -6.00 -7.13 -5.10
N GLU A 101 -5.13 -6.11 -5.19
CA GLU A 101 -5.00 -5.31 -6.41
C GLU A 101 -4.48 -6.15 -7.60
N ASP A 102 -3.49 -7.04 -7.36
CA ASP A 102 -2.99 -7.97 -8.35
C ASP A 102 -4.09 -8.94 -8.80
N PHE A 103 -4.79 -9.55 -7.86
CA PHE A 103 -5.92 -10.43 -8.12
C PHE A 103 -7.06 -9.72 -8.88
N ALA A 104 -7.40 -8.49 -8.51
CA ALA A 104 -8.37 -7.68 -9.23
C ALA A 104 -7.95 -7.44 -10.68
N THR A 105 -6.66 -7.15 -10.89
CA THR A 105 -6.09 -6.93 -12.22
C THR A 105 -6.20 -8.19 -13.09
N GLU A 106 -5.88 -9.37 -12.55
CA GLU A 106 -5.99 -10.65 -13.25
C GLU A 106 -7.44 -10.96 -13.65
N ILE A 107 -8.41 -10.81 -12.72
CA ILE A 107 -9.83 -11.00 -13.00
C ILE A 107 -10.31 -10.05 -14.11
N LEU A 108 -9.94 -8.78 -14.03
CA LEU A 108 -10.35 -7.79 -15.02
C LEU A 108 -9.75 -8.07 -16.39
N HIS A 109 -8.47 -8.47 -16.47
CA HIS A 109 -7.84 -8.90 -17.71
C HIS A 109 -8.53 -10.15 -18.30
N SER A 110 -8.88 -11.14 -17.48
CA SER A 110 -9.61 -12.33 -17.94
C SER A 110 -10.98 -12.01 -18.52
N LYS A 111 -11.56 -10.87 -18.12
CA LYS A 111 -12.83 -10.35 -18.68
C LYS A 111 -12.65 -9.42 -19.88
N GLY A 112 -11.40 -9.23 -20.34
CA GLY A 112 -11.09 -8.46 -21.55
C GLY A 112 -10.92 -6.94 -21.31
N TYR A 113 -10.78 -6.49 -20.06
CA TYR A 113 -10.52 -5.09 -19.76
C TYR A 113 -9.01 -4.78 -19.83
N SER A 114 -8.66 -3.59 -20.32
CA SER A 114 -7.33 -3.01 -20.13
C SER A 114 -7.26 -2.40 -18.73
N VAL A 115 -6.23 -2.72 -17.95
CA VAL A 115 -6.10 -2.28 -16.55
C VAL A 115 -4.72 -1.67 -16.33
N GLU A 116 -4.70 -0.47 -15.77
CA GLU A 116 -3.50 0.22 -15.30
C GLU A 116 -3.55 0.32 -13.77
N LYS A 117 -2.51 -0.21 -13.11
CA LYS A 117 -2.36 -0.04 -11.65
C LYS A 117 -1.81 1.33 -11.35
N MET A 118 -2.45 2.02 -10.44
CA MET A 118 -2.07 3.38 -10.06
C MET A 118 -1.05 3.36 -8.91
N THR A 119 -0.22 4.38 -8.85
CA THR A 119 0.70 4.57 -7.73
C THR A 119 -0.02 5.19 -6.53
N THR A 120 0.61 5.13 -5.36
CA THR A 120 0.07 5.69 -4.09
C THR A 120 -0.24 7.20 -4.12
N ASN A 121 0.17 7.91 -5.18
CA ASN A 121 -0.14 9.32 -5.39
C ASN A 121 -1.54 9.54 -5.96
N TYR A 122 -2.17 8.50 -6.49
CA TYR A 122 -3.52 8.56 -7.02
C TYR A 122 -4.55 8.19 -5.94
N PRO A 123 -5.75 8.79 -5.99
CA PRO A 123 -6.78 8.55 -4.99
C PRO A 123 -7.66 7.32 -5.29
N TYR A 124 -7.25 6.46 -6.21
CA TYR A 124 -7.87 5.19 -6.61
C TYR A 124 -6.78 4.20 -7.04
N ASP A 125 -7.08 2.90 -7.04
CA ASP A 125 -6.09 1.84 -7.19
C ASP A 125 -5.89 1.42 -8.65
N LEU A 126 -6.97 1.38 -9.45
CA LEU A 126 -6.94 0.90 -10.83
C LEU A 126 -7.65 1.88 -11.76
N LEU A 127 -7.11 2.02 -12.99
CA LEU A 127 -7.75 2.70 -14.11
C LEU A 127 -8.09 1.68 -15.19
N ILE A 128 -9.39 1.49 -15.48
CA ILE A 128 -9.88 0.52 -16.44
C ILE A 128 -10.20 1.21 -17.76
N ASN A 129 -9.71 0.63 -18.87
CA ASN A 129 -9.87 1.13 -20.24
C ASN A 129 -9.47 2.61 -20.40
N GLY A 130 -8.60 3.14 -19.53
CA GLY A 130 -8.18 4.53 -19.51
C GLY A 130 -9.25 5.54 -19.02
N THR A 131 -10.40 5.08 -18.56
CA THR A 131 -11.56 5.93 -18.24
C THR A 131 -12.16 5.69 -16.87
N VAL A 132 -12.35 4.44 -16.46
CA VAL A 132 -13.09 4.08 -15.23
C VAL A 132 -12.14 3.93 -14.05
N ARG A 133 -12.32 4.75 -13.03
CA ARG A 133 -11.52 4.76 -11.79
C ARG A 133 -12.10 3.78 -10.79
N VAL A 134 -11.30 2.84 -10.34
CA VAL A 134 -11.72 1.77 -9.43
C VAL A 134 -10.85 1.79 -8.17
N ASP A 135 -11.50 1.68 -7.01
CA ASP A 135 -10.86 1.51 -5.71
C ASP A 135 -11.19 0.11 -5.20
N THR A 136 -10.16 -0.68 -4.90
CA THR A 136 -10.31 -2.07 -4.46
C THR A 136 -10.40 -2.15 -2.95
N LYS A 137 -11.26 -3.02 -2.45
CA LYS A 137 -11.38 -3.28 -1.02
C LYS A 137 -11.52 -4.76 -0.77
N SER A 138 -10.89 -5.25 0.30
CA SER A 138 -11.07 -6.62 0.75
C SER A 138 -11.34 -6.67 2.24
N GLY A 139 -11.95 -7.75 2.67
CA GLY A 139 -12.21 -8.02 4.07
C GLY A 139 -12.42 -9.51 4.29
N ARG A 140 -11.77 -10.07 5.33
CA ARG A 140 -11.98 -11.45 5.74
C ARG A 140 -13.29 -11.59 6.51
N ALA A 141 -13.89 -12.77 6.38
CA ALA A 141 -15.04 -13.15 7.17
C ALA A 141 -14.70 -13.17 8.66
N TYR A 142 -15.65 -12.80 9.47
CA TYR A 142 -15.61 -12.97 10.92
C TYR A 142 -17.03 -13.27 11.44
N ASP A 143 -17.12 -13.91 12.59
CA ASP A 143 -18.37 -14.13 13.26
C ASP A 143 -18.75 -12.94 14.14
N LEU A 144 -19.97 -12.47 14.01
CA LEU A 144 -20.57 -11.46 14.87
C LEU A 144 -21.88 -12.01 15.45
N GLN A 145 -21.82 -12.48 16.68
CA GLN A 145 -22.98 -13.02 17.41
C GLN A 145 -23.72 -14.14 16.64
N GLY A 146 -22.96 -15.07 16.06
CA GLY A 146 -23.49 -16.19 15.29
C GLY A 146 -23.87 -15.84 13.85
N SER A 147 -23.54 -14.66 13.37
CA SER A 147 -23.76 -14.25 11.98
C SER A 147 -22.42 -13.99 11.28
N ARG A 148 -22.21 -14.60 10.12
CA ARG A 148 -21.02 -14.39 9.30
C ARG A 148 -21.05 -13.04 8.63
N CYS A 149 -20.03 -12.22 8.87
CA CYS A 149 -19.95 -10.84 8.40
C CYS A 149 -18.59 -10.54 7.77
N HIS A 150 -18.59 -9.53 6.87
CA HIS A 150 -17.38 -8.89 6.33
C HIS A 150 -17.47 -7.40 6.55
N THR A 151 -16.35 -6.75 6.88
CA THR A 151 -16.31 -5.29 7.03
C THR A 151 -15.19 -4.72 6.15
N PHE A 152 -15.52 -3.62 5.46
CA PHE A 152 -14.63 -2.95 4.51
C PHE A 152 -14.51 -1.47 4.88
N GLY A 153 -13.27 -0.98 4.99
CA GLY A 153 -12.99 0.43 5.19
C GLY A 153 -13.16 1.22 3.89
N ILE A 154 -14.18 2.04 3.81
CA ILE A 154 -14.40 2.94 2.65
C ILE A 154 -13.64 4.25 2.83
N ASN A 155 -13.39 4.66 4.08
CA ASN A 155 -12.55 5.78 4.51
C ASN A 155 -12.99 7.18 4.03
N LYS A 156 -13.73 7.31 2.94
CA LYS A 156 -14.14 8.59 2.36
C LYS A 156 -15.65 8.65 2.14
N ARG A 157 -16.30 9.69 2.67
CA ARG A 157 -17.71 9.97 2.35
C ARG A 157 -17.92 10.42 0.91
N ASN A 158 -16.92 11.14 0.36
CA ASN A 158 -16.90 11.56 -1.04
C ASN A 158 -15.86 10.71 -1.76
N ALA A 159 -16.33 9.80 -2.59
CA ALA A 159 -15.50 8.90 -3.34
C ALA A 159 -14.66 9.64 -4.38
N SER A 160 -13.41 9.21 -4.54
CA SER A 160 -12.50 9.65 -5.60
C SER A 160 -12.43 8.67 -6.79
N CYS A 161 -13.23 7.61 -6.72
CA CYS A 161 -13.39 6.58 -7.74
C CYS A 161 -14.83 6.54 -8.27
N ASP A 162 -15.02 5.85 -9.37
CA ASP A 162 -16.34 5.61 -9.97
C ASP A 162 -17.00 4.37 -9.37
N ILE A 163 -16.18 3.35 -9.08
CA ILE A 163 -16.61 2.03 -8.62
C ILE A 163 -15.73 1.58 -7.45
N TYR A 164 -16.35 1.01 -6.43
CA TYR A 164 -15.69 0.15 -5.45
C TYR A 164 -15.78 -1.30 -5.91
N LEU A 165 -14.63 -1.95 -6.13
CA LEU A 165 -14.51 -3.38 -6.38
C LEU A 165 -14.16 -4.07 -5.07
N ILE A 166 -15.12 -4.81 -4.51
CA ILE A 166 -15.04 -5.34 -3.15
C ILE A 166 -14.95 -6.86 -3.20
N PHE A 167 -13.94 -7.42 -2.53
CA PHE A 167 -13.71 -8.85 -2.38
C PHE A 167 -13.98 -9.29 -0.94
N ALA A 168 -15.05 -10.04 -0.74
CA ALA A 168 -15.33 -10.70 0.51
C ALA A 168 -14.58 -12.04 0.54
N LEU A 169 -13.64 -12.17 1.47
CA LEU A 169 -12.76 -13.31 1.61
C LEU A 169 -13.22 -14.19 2.80
N SER A 170 -13.02 -15.50 2.68
CA SER A 170 -13.13 -16.40 3.82
C SER A 170 -12.06 -16.12 4.88
N GLU A 171 -12.10 -16.81 5.99
CA GLU A 171 -11.09 -16.69 7.05
C GLU A 171 -9.69 -17.12 6.58
N ASP A 172 -9.61 -18.12 5.70
CA ASP A 172 -8.36 -18.59 5.07
C ASP A 172 -7.87 -17.70 3.91
N GLY A 173 -8.66 -16.68 3.52
CA GLY A 173 -8.31 -15.72 2.47
C GLY A 173 -8.81 -16.12 1.07
N SER A 174 -9.55 -17.22 0.92
CA SER A 174 -10.16 -17.57 -0.38
C SER A 174 -11.32 -16.62 -0.71
N LEU A 175 -11.58 -16.39 -2.00
CA LEU A 175 -12.66 -15.52 -2.45
C LEU A 175 -14.02 -16.17 -2.24
N GLU A 176 -14.91 -15.51 -1.51
CA GLU A 176 -16.31 -15.94 -1.33
C GLU A 176 -17.28 -15.18 -2.22
N ARG A 177 -17.13 -13.87 -2.28
CA ARG A 177 -18.07 -12.99 -2.99
C ARG A 177 -17.36 -11.76 -3.54
N THR A 178 -17.80 -11.31 -4.72
CA THR A 178 -17.34 -10.06 -5.33
C THR A 178 -18.52 -9.10 -5.47
N TYR A 179 -18.28 -7.82 -5.14
CA TYR A 179 -19.28 -6.78 -5.33
C TYR A 179 -18.70 -5.64 -6.16
N ILE A 180 -19.47 -5.18 -7.14
CA ILE A 180 -19.13 -4.04 -8.00
C ILE A 180 -20.14 -2.93 -7.69
N ILE A 181 -19.74 -2.00 -6.82
CA ILE A 181 -20.65 -1.00 -6.27
C ILE A 181 -20.30 0.38 -6.83
N PRO A 182 -21.22 1.04 -7.57
CA PRO A 182 -21.03 2.44 -7.95
C PRO A 182 -20.81 3.31 -6.73
N SER A 183 -19.76 4.12 -6.74
CA SER A 183 -19.28 4.84 -5.55
C SER A 183 -20.34 5.79 -4.97
N HIS A 184 -21.19 6.39 -5.81
CA HIS A 184 -22.27 7.27 -5.38
C HIS A 184 -23.36 6.55 -4.57
N LYS A 185 -23.40 5.21 -4.58
CA LYS A 185 -24.32 4.38 -3.76
C LYS A 185 -23.77 4.11 -2.35
N LEU A 186 -22.49 4.39 -2.11
CA LEU A 186 -21.85 4.23 -0.80
C LEU A 186 -21.55 5.61 -0.19
N LYS A 187 -22.35 5.99 0.80
CA LYS A 187 -22.14 7.24 1.58
C LYS A 187 -21.75 6.92 3.03
N VAL A 188 -20.91 5.88 3.19
CA VAL A 188 -20.48 5.38 4.50
C VAL A 188 -18.94 5.36 4.54
N THR A 189 -18.37 5.41 5.73
CA THR A 189 -16.93 5.26 5.94
C THR A 189 -16.51 3.82 6.25
N SER A 190 -17.49 2.99 6.62
CA SER A 190 -17.32 1.56 6.83
C SER A 190 -18.55 0.84 6.29
N LEU A 191 -18.33 -0.21 5.53
CA LEU A 191 -19.36 -1.05 4.93
C LEU A 191 -19.31 -2.42 5.57
N SER A 192 -20.41 -2.86 6.20
CA SER A 192 -20.56 -4.22 6.72
C SER A 192 -21.57 -4.99 5.88
N ILE A 193 -21.21 -6.21 5.47
CA ILE A 193 -22.03 -7.10 4.64
C ILE A 193 -22.15 -8.46 5.36
N GLY A 194 -23.36 -8.83 5.71
CA GLY A 194 -23.69 -10.13 6.27
C GLY A 194 -24.13 -11.15 5.21
N GLU A 195 -24.74 -12.24 5.66
CA GLU A 195 -25.25 -13.31 4.77
C GLU A 195 -26.33 -12.84 3.83
N LYS A 196 -27.23 -11.95 4.32
CA LYS A 196 -28.28 -11.30 3.53
C LYS A 196 -28.09 -9.80 3.64
N SER A 197 -27.78 -9.16 2.53
CA SER A 197 -27.45 -7.74 2.52
C SER A 197 -28.21 -7.01 1.41
N LYS A 198 -28.59 -5.76 1.69
CA LYS A 198 -29.12 -4.85 0.65
C LYS A 198 -28.13 -4.61 -0.48
N TYR A 199 -26.86 -4.93 -0.28
CA TYR A 199 -25.79 -4.81 -1.28
C TYR A 199 -25.68 -6.03 -2.19
N ASP A 200 -26.44 -7.12 -1.95
CA ASP A 200 -26.42 -8.32 -2.80
C ASP A 200 -26.85 -8.04 -4.25
N ILE A 201 -27.56 -6.96 -4.48
CA ILE A 201 -27.90 -6.47 -5.84
C ILE A 201 -26.67 -6.04 -6.66
N TYR A 202 -25.53 -5.83 -6.02
CA TYR A 202 -24.25 -5.46 -6.65
C TYR A 202 -23.30 -6.64 -6.81
N LYS A 203 -23.72 -7.85 -6.42
CA LYS A 203 -22.92 -9.05 -6.54
C LYS A 203 -22.67 -9.36 -8.01
N ASP A 204 -21.37 -9.52 -8.37
CA ASP A 204 -20.90 -9.85 -9.73
C ASP A 204 -21.44 -8.94 -10.86
N ARG A 205 -21.77 -7.69 -10.54
CA ARG A 205 -22.30 -6.71 -11.47
C ARG A 205 -21.21 -6.04 -12.32
N TRP A 206 -20.44 -6.83 -13.03
CA TRP A 206 -19.36 -6.37 -13.91
C TRP A 206 -19.86 -5.44 -15.04
N ASP A 207 -21.13 -5.50 -15.38
CA ASP A 207 -21.81 -4.62 -16.33
C ASP A 207 -21.72 -3.12 -15.99
N TYR A 208 -21.54 -2.77 -14.71
CA TYR A 208 -21.32 -1.38 -14.29
C TYR A 208 -20.02 -0.81 -14.88
N ILE A 209 -18.95 -1.60 -14.99
CA ILE A 209 -17.70 -1.16 -15.61
C ILE A 209 -17.96 -0.73 -17.07
N ASN A 210 -18.66 -1.57 -17.83
CA ASN A 210 -19.02 -1.26 -19.21
C ASN A 210 -19.93 -0.03 -19.32
N THR A 211 -20.83 0.15 -18.37
CA THR A 211 -21.74 1.30 -18.34
C THR A 211 -20.98 2.61 -18.16
N TYR A 212 -20.04 2.66 -17.19
CA TYR A 212 -19.19 3.81 -16.97
C TYR A 212 -18.23 4.08 -18.14
N ASP A 213 -17.61 3.03 -18.68
CA ASP A 213 -16.71 3.15 -19.83
C ASP A 213 -17.43 3.75 -21.06
N LYS A 214 -18.63 3.24 -21.37
CA LYS A 214 -19.46 3.80 -22.45
C LYS A 214 -19.85 5.24 -22.19
N PHE A 215 -20.24 5.58 -20.95
CA PHE A 215 -20.57 6.95 -20.59
C PHE A 215 -19.39 7.87 -20.82
N TYR A 216 -18.21 7.57 -20.30
CA TYR A 216 -17.02 8.40 -20.49
C TYR A 216 -16.64 8.56 -21.96
N LYS A 217 -16.68 7.47 -22.75
CA LYS A 217 -16.41 7.52 -24.19
C LYS A 217 -17.44 8.33 -25.00
N SER A 218 -18.63 8.54 -24.45
CA SER A 218 -19.67 9.35 -25.10
C SER A 218 -19.52 10.85 -24.88
N ILE A 219 -18.69 11.27 -23.93
CA ILE A 219 -18.48 12.68 -23.57
C ILE A 219 -17.09 13.21 -23.94
N ILE A 220 -16.22 12.34 -24.47
CA ILE A 220 -14.92 12.70 -25.08
C ILE A 220 -15.09 12.83 -26.59
#